data_50b76bc1e1f20d1ee20cd569cd0e0c88
#
_entry.id   50b76bc1e1f20d1ee20cd569cd0e0c88
#
_cell.length_a   1.000
_cell.length_b   1.000
_cell.length_c   1.000
_cell.angle_alpha   90.00
_cell.angle_beta   90.00
_cell.angle_gamma   90.00
#
_symmetry.space_group_name_H-M   'P 1'
#
loop_
_entity.id
_entity.type
_entity.pdbx_description
1 polymer ?
#
loop_
_entity_poly.entity_id
_entity_poly.type
_entity_poly.pdbx_seq_one_letter_code
_entity_poly.pdbx_strand_id
1 'polypeptide(L)'
;MPAESRIRFGYWMPVFGGWLRNVEDEGMEASWDYVSKLARRSEQIGYDLSLIAELNLNDIKGVDAPSLDAWSTSAALAAVTQSLELMVAVRPTFHSPALFAKQAANIDHISKGRLALNVVSSWWEQEARMYGADFERHDDRYGRTAEWLDVLDGVWTQRTFSHAGKYYRTEGTVLEPKPVRLPRPPIYAGGESEAAKNLIAQKCDAYVMHGDSPARVAAKVADMRERRDRFGLGRMRFGVSGYAFTRDSEREVARELERITDVKQNAKGYANYQQWLQGTQLEQAMSIQEYSVSNRGLRSGLIGTPAQIQEQVGRFEEAGVDLLLLQFSPQLEEMERFSEGVIRRR
;
A
#
# COMPACT_ATOMS: atom_id res chain seq x y z
N MET A 1 -27.30 -15.58 4.82
CA MET A 1 -25.85 -15.62 5.01
C MET A 1 -25.28 -14.51 4.14
N PRO A 2 -24.47 -13.54 4.64
CA PRO A 2 -23.78 -12.63 3.74
C PRO A 2 -22.87 -13.49 2.87
N ALA A 3 -22.83 -13.23 1.56
CA ALA A 3 -21.92 -13.89 0.65
C ALA A 3 -20.52 -13.81 1.25
N GLU A 4 -19.84 -14.95 1.39
CA GLU A 4 -18.44 -14.97 1.79
C GLU A 4 -17.69 -14.06 0.82
N SER A 5 -17.13 -13.00 1.36
CA SER A 5 -16.43 -12.00 0.55
C SER A 5 -15.19 -12.69 -0.02
N ARG A 6 -15.21 -12.99 -1.31
CA ARG A 6 -14.04 -13.47 -2.05
C ARG A 6 -12.86 -12.54 -1.82
N ILE A 7 -11.68 -13.10 -1.57
CA ILE A 7 -10.45 -12.31 -1.44
C ILE A 7 -10.21 -11.47 -2.70
N ARG A 8 -9.87 -10.22 -2.52
CA ARG A 8 -9.56 -9.27 -3.59
C ARG A 8 -8.07 -9.35 -3.93
N PHE A 9 -7.76 -9.11 -5.20
CA PHE A 9 -6.40 -9.05 -5.68
C PHE A 9 -6.05 -7.61 -6.09
N GLY A 10 -5.12 -7.02 -5.36
CA GLY A 10 -4.53 -5.73 -5.68
C GLY A 10 -3.07 -5.87 -6.07
N TYR A 11 -2.50 -4.80 -6.59
CA TYR A 11 -1.08 -4.75 -6.91
C TYR A 11 -0.48 -3.37 -6.59
N TRP A 12 0.83 -3.35 -6.40
CA TRP A 12 1.58 -2.10 -6.28
C TRP A 12 1.88 -1.55 -7.66
N MET A 13 1.51 -0.29 -7.91
CA MET A 13 1.86 0.40 -9.13
C MET A 13 3.37 0.69 -9.17
N PRO A 14 4.11 0.28 -10.20
CA PRO A 14 5.57 0.40 -10.24
C PRO A 14 6.04 1.81 -10.61
N VAL A 15 5.62 2.78 -9.80
CA VAL A 15 6.00 4.21 -9.96
C VAL A 15 7.49 4.50 -9.78
N PHE A 16 8.27 3.48 -9.36
CA PHE A 16 9.72 3.53 -9.14
C PHE A 16 10.53 2.77 -10.20
N GLY A 17 9.89 2.23 -11.25
CA GLY A 17 10.58 1.47 -12.29
C GLY A 17 11.01 0.07 -11.88
N GLY A 18 10.46 -0.50 -10.80
CA GLY A 18 10.73 -1.87 -10.38
C GLY A 18 10.59 -2.12 -8.88
N TRP A 19 10.84 -3.38 -8.47
CA TRP A 19 10.72 -3.87 -7.09
C TRP A 19 11.95 -4.59 -6.58
N LEU A 20 12.82 -5.05 -7.49
CA LEU A 20 14.01 -5.82 -7.17
C LEU A 20 15.22 -4.89 -7.07
N ARG A 21 15.85 -4.85 -5.89
CA ARG A 21 17.01 -3.97 -5.64
C ARG A 21 18.28 -4.45 -6.32
N ASN A 22 18.35 -5.73 -6.65
CA ASN A 22 19.48 -6.37 -7.31
C ASN A 22 19.38 -6.40 -8.85
N VAL A 23 18.25 -6.00 -9.42
CA VAL A 23 18.04 -5.93 -10.87
C VAL A 23 17.94 -4.46 -11.28
N GLU A 24 18.81 -4.01 -12.16
CA GLU A 24 18.88 -2.61 -12.58
C GLU A 24 17.69 -2.25 -13.46
N ASP A 25 17.45 -3.03 -14.51
CA ASP A 25 16.32 -2.87 -15.42
C ASP A 25 15.40 -4.09 -15.35
N GLU A 26 14.17 -3.86 -14.93
CA GLU A 26 13.12 -4.88 -14.84
C GLU A 26 12.11 -4.77 -16.00
N GLY A 27 12.38 -3.93 -17.00
CA GLY A 27 11.43 -3.65 -18.08
C GLY A 27 10.19 -2.86 -17.65
N MET A 28 10.30 -2.11 -16.55
CA MET A 28 9.22 -1.34 -15.95
C MET A 28 9.62 0.13 -15.82
N GLU A 29 9.40 0.92 -16.85
CA GLU A 29 9.74 2.34 -16.78
C GLU A 29 8.85 3.08 -15.76
N ALA A 30 9.46 3.98 -14.96
CA ALA A 30 8.73 4.96 -14.18
C ALA A 30 8.19 6.06 -15.11
N SER A 31 7.24 5.72 -15.97
CA SER A 31 6.65 6.59 -16.99
C SER A 31 5.12 6.51 -16.99
N TRP A 32 4.49 7.61 -17.43
CA TRP A 32 3.03 7.63 -17.61
C TRP A 32 2.54 6.55 -18.58
N ASP A 33 3.24 6.35 -19.67
CA ASP A 33 2.86 5.37 -20.69
C ASP A 33 2.81 3.96 -20.11
N TYR A 34 3.83 3.57 -19.34
CA TYR A 34 3.87 2.26 -18.70
C TYR A 34 2.74 2.09 -17.67
N VAL A 35 2.62 3.02 -16.72
CA VAL A 35 1.64 2.87 -15.62
C VAL A 35 0.19 2.96 -16.11
N SER A 36 -0.09 3.78 -17.14
CA SER A 36 -1.43 3.89 -17.72
C SER A 36 -1.82 2.63 -18.52
N LYS A 37 -0.88 2.05 -19.26
CA LYS A 37 -1.06 0.77 -19.96
C LYS A 37 -1.33 -0.36 -18.95
N LEU A 38 -0.51 -0.44 -17.90
CA LEU A 38 -0.63 -1.43 -16.83
C LEU A 38 -1.99 -1.34 -16.13
N ALA A 39 -2.43 -0.15 -15.74
CA ALA A 39 -3.69 0.07 -15.04
C ALA A 39 -4.90 -0.39 -15.88
N ARG A 40 -4.95 -0.01 -17.16
CA ARG A 40 -6.03 -0.45 -18.06
C ARG A 40 -6.02 -1.96 -18.26
N ARG A 41 -4.84 -2.56 -18.38
CA ARG A 41 -4.72 -4.00 -18.57
C ARG A 41 -5.10 -4.77 -17.33
N SER A 42 -4.73 -4.28 -16.14
CA SER A 42 -5.05 -4.92 -14.86
C SER A 42 -6.55 -5.09 -14.64
N GLU A 43 -7.38 -4.11 -15.03
CA GLU A 43 -8.85 -4.22 -14.99
C GLU A 43 -9.35 -5.39 -15.85
N GLN A 44 -8.80 -5.55 -17.06
CA GLN A 44 -9.22 -6.59 -18.03
C GLN A 44 -8.86 -8.01 -17.55
N ILE A 45 -7.77 -8.12 -16.79
CA ILE A 45 -7.27 -9.41 -16.32
C ILE A 45 -7.72 -9.76 -14.89
N GLY A 46 -8.56 -8.91 -14.26
CA GLY A 46 -9.29 -9.25 -13.03
C GLY A 46 -8.66 -8.77 -11.73
N TYR A 47 -7.80 -7.76 -11.77
CA TYR A 47 -7.35 -7.08 -10.54
C TYR A 47 -8.37 -6.05 -10.08
N ASP A 48 -8.59 -5.99 -8.77
CA ASP A 48 -9.60 -5.14 -8.12
C ASP A 48 -9.07 -3.76 -7.72
N LEU A 49 -7.74 -3.65 -7.48
CA LEU A 49 -7.17 -2.49 -6.84
C LEU A 49 -5.71 -2.29 -7.24
N SER A 50 -5.29 -1.01 -7.34
CA SER A 50 -3.88 -0.64 -7.43
C SER A 50 -3.48 0.25 -6.26
N LEU A 51 -2.37 -0.06 -5.58
CA LEU A 51 -1.73 0.85 -4.63
C LEU A 51 -0.65 1.67 -5.33
N ILE A 52 -0.79 2.99 -5.27
CA ILE A 52 0.19 3.96 -5.77
C ILE A 52 0.96 4.48 -4.55
N ALA A 53 2.22 4.09 -4.45
CA ALA A 53 3.07 4.48 -3.33
C ALA A 53 3.49 5.95 -3.45
N GLU A 54 3.54 6.66 -2.31
CA GLU A 54 4.05 8.03 -2.24
C GLU A 54 5.47 8.05 -1.65
N LEU A 55 6.46 8.22 -2.51
CA LEU A 55 7.83 8.59 -2.17
C LEU A 55 8.32 9.59 -3.22
N ASN A 56 8.92 10.68 -2.75
CA ASN A 56 9.47 11.72 -3.63
C ASN A 56 10.84 11.32 -4.21
N LEU A 57 11.50 10.36 -3.59
CA LEU A 57 12.76 9.76 -4.01
C LEU A 57 12.58 8.26 -4.27
N ASN A 58 13.42 7.70 -5.11
CA ASN A 58 13.37 6.29 -5.44
C ASN A 58 14.20 5.47 -4.44
N ASP A 59 13.53 4.74 -3.54
CA ASP A 59 14.18 3.86 -2.56
C ASP A 59 14.63 2.51 -3.16
N ILE A 60 14.10 2.13 -4.31
CA ILE A 60 14.36 0.81 -4.92
C ILE A 60 15.58 0.84 -5.83
N LYS A 61 15.71 1.87 -6.67
CA LYS A 61 16.75 1.97 -7.70
C LYS A 61 17.84 2.99 -7.36
N GLY A 62 17.67 3.72 -6.25
CA GLY A 62 18.55 4.78 -5.79
C GLY A 62 17.89 6.15 -5.85
N VAL A 63 18.30 7.05 -4.97
CA VAL A 63 17.65 8.36 -4.75
C VAL A 63 17.64 9.27 -5.98
N ASP A 64 18.52 9.03 -6.94
CA ASP A 64 18.66 9.74 -8.21
C ASP A 64 17.89 9.10 -9.38
N ALA A 65 17.24 7.96 -9.14
CA ALA A 65 16.43 7.29 -10.15
C ALA A 65 15.02 7.92 -10.25
N PRO A 66 14.35 7.80 -11.42
CA PRO A 66 13.00 8.32 -11.60
C PRO A 66 11.99 7.77 -10.57
N SER A 67 11.07 8.65 -10.16
CA SER A 67 9.92 8.34 -9.30
C SER A 67 8.75 9.19 -9.76
N LEU A 68 7.56 8.60 -9.96
CA LEU A 68 6.37 9.36 -10.33
C LEU A 68 5.66 9.87 -9.07
N ASP A 69 5.14 11.10 -9.14
CA ASP A 69 4.29 11.65 -8.09
C ASP A 69 2.98 10.85 -7.98
N ALA A 70 2.64 10.43 -6.76
CA ALA A 70 1.51 9.55 -6.52
C ALA A 70 0.16 10.22 -6.81
N TRP A 71 0.01 11.50 -6.44
CA TRP A 71 -1.30 12.17 -6.48
C TRP A 71 -1.67 12.65 -7.87
N SER A 72 -0.74 13.23 -8.64
CA SER A 72 -0.95 13.57 -10.04
C SER A 72 -1.12 12.33 -10.91
N THR A 73 -0.34 11.28 -10.65
CA THR A 73 -0.50 9.97 -11.33
C THR A 73 -1.88 9.37 -11.04
N SER A 74 -2.35 9.38 -9.79
CA SER A 74 -3.66 8.83 -9.43
C SER A 74 -4.82 9.59 -10.06
N ALA A 75 -4.75 10.93 -10.15
CA ALA A 75 -5.74 11.74 -10.83
C ALA A 75 -5.86 11.37 -12.33
N ALA A 76 -4.72 11.20 -12.99
CA ALA A 76 -4.68 10.78 -14.39
C ALA A 76 -5.19 9.33 -14.57
N LEU A 77 -4.81 8.39 -13.68
CA LEU A 77 -5.31 7.01 -13.71
C LEU A 77 -6.81 6.94 -13.45
N ALA A 78 -7.36 7.79 -12.56
CA ALA A 78 -8.79 7.88 -12.31
C ALA A 78 -9.60 8.20 -13.57
N ALA A 79 -9.03 9.02 -14.46
CA ALA A 79 -9.66 9.42 -15.72
C ALA A 79 -9.62 8.34 -16.81
N VAL A 80 -8.63 7.42 -16.76
CA VAL A 80 -8.41 6.44 -17.83
C VAL A 80 -8.77 5.00 -17.47
N THR A 81 -9.21 4.77 -16.22
CA THR A 81 -9.69 3.48 -15.71
C THR A 81 -11.19 3.54 -15.41
N GLN A 82 -11.87 2.38 -15.33
CA GLN A 82 -13.33 2.30 -15.16
C GLN A 82 -13.76 1.63 -13.84
N SER A 83 -13.08 0.56 -13.43
CA SER A 83 -13.46 -0.29 -12.28
C SER A 83 -12.36 -0.41 -11.21
N LEU A 84 -11.09 -0.18 -11.57
CA LEU A 84 -9.96 -0.31 -10.68
C LEU A 84 -10.06 0.66 -9.49
N GLU A 85 -10.08 0.14 -8.26
CA GLU A 85 -9.96 0.98 -7.06
C GLU A 85 -8.54 1.53 -6.98
N LEU A 86 -8.41 2.81 -6.79
CA LEU A 86 -7.14 3.51 -6.69
C LEU A 86 -6.83 3.81 -5.23
N MET A 87 -6.04 2.95 -4.61
CA MET A 87 -5.50 3.18 -3.28
C MET A 87 -4.23 4.02 -3.41
N VAL A 88 -4.26 5.22 -2.87
CA VAL A 88 -3.13 6.15 -2.98
C VAL A 88 -2.50 6.35 -1.62
N ALA A 89 -1.20 6.16 -1.54
CA ALA A 89 -0.48 6.45 -0.31
C ALA A 89 -0.48 7.96 -0.04
N VAL A 90 -0.64 8.34 1.23
CA VAL A 90 -0.53 9.71 1.70
C VAL A 90 0.24 9.78 2.99
N ARG A 91 1.16 10.72 3.05
CA ARG A 91 1.98 10.97 4.23
C ARG A 91 1.63 12.33 4.83
N PRO A 92 0.95 12.39 5.99
CA PRO A 92 0.55 13.62 6.68
C PRO A 92 1.66 14.65 6.85
N THR A 93 2.92 14.20 6.90
CA THR A 93 4.12 15.06 6.96
C THR A 93 4.20 16.05 5.78
N PHE A 94 3.71 15.68 4.60
CA PHE A 94 3.82 16.48 3.38
C PHE A 94 2.52 17.19 2.97
N HIS A 95 1.40 16.92 3.67
CA HIS A 95 0.08 17.38 3.23
C HIS A 95 -0.67 18.15 4.32
N SER A 96 -1.07 19.38 4.04
CA SER A 96 -2.07 20.07 4.85
C SER A 96 -3.43 19.38 4.73
N PRO A 97 -4.08 18.97 5.84
CA PRO A 97 -5.25 18.10 5.80
C PRO A 97 -6.44 18.71 5.04
N ALA A 98 -6.74 19.97 5.23
CA ALA A 98 -7.91 20.61 4.57
C ALA A 98 -7.69 20.79 3.06
N LEU A 99 -6.48 21.14 2.63
CA LEU A 99 -6.13 21.23 1.20
C LEU A 99 -6.13 19.84 0.55
N PHE A 100 -5.53 18.88 1.25
CA PHE A 100 -5.53 17.50 0.81
C PHE A 100 -6.96 16.92 0.67
N ALA A 101 -7.84 17.18 1.65
CA ALA A 101 -9.23 16.75 1.59
C ALA A 101 -9.95 17.25 0.33
N LYS A 102 -9.67 18.48 -0.12
CA LYS A 102 -10.20 19.05 -1.36
C LYS A 102 -9.66 18.32 -2.60
N GLN A 103 -8.37 18.07 -2.64
CA GLN A 103 -7.72 17.34 -3.73
C GLN A 103 -8.25 15.90 -3.84
N ALA A 104 -8.31 15.18 -2.72
CA ALA A 104 -8.81 13.82 -2.67
C ALA A 104 -10.29 13.72 -3.07
N ALA A 105 -11.15 14.64 -2.61
CA ALA A 105 -12.56 14.69 -3.03
C ALA A 105 -12.68 14.86 -4.54
N ASN A 106 -11.85 15.70 -5.17
CA ASN A 106 -11.87 15.89 -6.62
C ASN A 106 -11.46 14.62 -7.37
N ILE A 107 -10.41 13.91 -6.90
CA ILE A 107 -10.02 12.62 -7.48
C ILE A 107 -11.11 11.56 -7.30
N ASP A 108 -11.80 11.57 -6.16
CA ASP A 108 -12.93 10.66 -5.92
C ASP A 108 -14.08 10.93 -6.91
N HIS A 109 -14.35 12.20 -7.27
CA HIS A 109 -15.29 12.55 -8.33
C HIS A 109 -14.82 12.07 -9.71
N ILE A 110 -13.57 12.31 -10.10
CA ILE A 110 -13.01 11.84 -11.37
C ILE A 110 -13.11 10.31 -11.48
N SER A 111 -12.79 9.61 -10.39
CA SER A 111 -12.85 8.15 -10.33
C SER A 111 -14.26 7.59 -10.14
N LYS A 112 -15.28 8.43 -9.90
CA LYS A 112 -16.66 8.00 -9.58
C LYS A 112 -16.73 7.13 -8.31
N GLY A 113 -16.03 7.55 -7.25
CA GLY A 113 -16.04 6.87 -5.95
C GLY A 113 -15.08 5.68 -5.83
N ARG A 114 -14.03 5.61 -6.66
CA ARG A 114 -13.02 4.53 -6.60
C ARG A 114 -11.74 4.90 -5.85
N LEU A 115 -11.64 6.08 -5.27
CA LEU A 115 -10.50 6.48 -4.46
C LEU A 115 -10.51 5.74 -3.12
N ALA A 116 -9.33 5.30 -2.69
CA ALA A 116 -9.03 4.87 -1.34
C ALA A 116 -7.71 5.48 -0.88
N LEU A 117 -7.54 5.70 0.41
CA LEU A 117 -6.29 6.21 0.97
C LEU A 117 -5.49 5.09 1.63
N ASN A 118 -4.18 5.12 1.51
CA ASN A 118 -3.25 4.37 2.35
C ASN A 118 -2.42 5.35 3.18
N VAL A 119 -2.80 5.57 4.44
CA VAL A 119 -2.15 6.56 5.30
C VAL A 119 -0.87 6.00 5.88
N VAL A 120 0.24 6.71 5.68
CA VAL A 120 1.59 6.32 6.12
C VAL A 120 2.20 7.41 7.00
N SER A 121 2.49 7.09 8.26
CA SER A 121 3.09 8.03 9.22
C SER A 121 4.59 8.28 8.98
N SER A 122 5.02 8.36 7.73
CA SER A 122 6.40 8.60 7.26
C SER A 122 7.49 7.79 7.99
N TRP A 123 8.55 7.44 7.29
CA TRP A 123 9.66 6.69 7.87
C TRP A 123 11.03 7.22 7.42
N TRP A 124 11.08 8.00 6.33
CA TRP A 124 12.32 8.42 5.67
C TRP A 124 12.65 9.88 5.99
N GLU A 125 13.47 10.07 7.01
CA GLU A 125 13.86 11.40 7.50
C GLU A 125 14.67 12.20 6.48
N GLN A 126 15.60 11.54 5.75
CA GLN A 126 16.41 12.19 4.73
C GLN A 126 15.55 12.78 3.62
N GLU A 127 14.56 12.04 3.12
CA GLU A 127 13.62 12.51 2.12
C GLU A 127 12.82 13.72 2.64
N ALA A 128 12.32 13.66 3.87
CA ALA A 128 11.57 14.76 4.45
C ALA A 128 12.41 16.05 4.48
N ARG A 129 13.67 15.97 4.91
CA ARG A 129 14.59 17.11 4.91
C ARG A 129 14.86 17.65 3.50
N MET A 130 15.06 16.79 2.51
CA MET A 130 15.32 17.19 1.13
C MET A 130 14.13 17.92 0.50
N TYR A 131 12.91 17.58 0.94
CA TYR A 131 11.67 18.21 0.46
C TYR A 131 11.11 19.29 1.42
N GLY A 132 11.93 19.74 2.37
CA GLY A 132 11.61 20.88 3.24
C GLY A 132 10.53 20.60 4.29
N ALA A 133 10.31 19.31 4.64
CA ALA A 133 9.36 18.91 5.66
C ALA A 133 10.08 18.62 6.99
N ASP A 134 9.46 19.02 8.10
CA ASP A 134 9.90 18.65 9.44
C ASP A 134 9.65 17.17 9.69
N PHE A 135 10.61 16.51 10.36
CA PHE A 135 10.51 15.09 10.69
C PHE A 135 10.51 14.89 12.20
N GLU A 136 9.36 14.53 12.75
CA GLU A 136 9.13 14.38 14.18
C GLU A 136 9.59 13.02 14.71
N ARG A 137 9.63 12.90 16.05
CA ARG A 137 9.84 11.62 16.71
C ARG A 137 8.74 10.63 16.35
N HIS A 138 9.04 9.34 16.44
CA HIS A 138 8.15 8.25 16.04
C HIS A 138 6.71 8.41 16.55
N ASP A 139 6.52 8.57 17.85
CA ASP A 139 5.17 8.65 18.46
C ASP A 139 4.45 9.97 18.13
N ASP A 140 5.18 11.08 18.01
CA ASP A 140 4.63 12.37 17.60
C ASP A 140 4.09 12.30 16.15
N ARG A 141 4.71 11.53 15.25
CA ARG A 141 4.19 11.31 13.89
C ARG A 141 2.83 10.61 13.89
N TYR A 142 2.60 9.64 14.79
CA TYR A 142 1.28 9.02 14.93
C TYR A 142 0.26 9.97 15.57
N GLY A 143 0.66 10.82 16.51
CA GLY A 143 -0.18 11.89 17.04
C GLY A 143 -0.61 12.88 15.96
N ARG A 144 0.33 13.32 15.11
CA ARG A 144 0.05 14.16 13.93
C ARG A 144 -0.91 13.47 12.96
N THR A 145 -0.65 12.20 12.66
CA THR A 145 -1.51 11.41 11.75
C THR A 145 -2.94 11.28 12.30
N ALA A 146 -3.09 11.07 13.60
CA ALA A 146 -4.41 10.99 14.24
C ALA A 146 -5.20 12.28 14.07
N GLU A 147 -4.57 13.41 14.34
CA GLU A 147 -5.18 14.74 14.22
C GLU A 147 -5.46 15.10 12.75
N TRP A 148 -4.55 14.70 11.84
CA TRP A 148 -4.74 14.86 10.40
C TRP A 148 -5.99 14.12 9.90
N LEU A 149 -6.21 12.88 10.37
CA LEU A 149 -7.40 12.10 10.06
C LEU A 149 -8.68 12.72 10.64
N ASP A 150 -8.62 13.33 11.83
CA ASP A 150 -9.77 14.03 12.42
C ASP A 150 -10.18 15.23 11.57
N VAL A 151 -9.20 15.98 11.06
CA VAL A 151 -9.49 17.11 10.17
C VAL A 151 -10.10 16.63 8.85
N LEU A 152 -9.56 15.56 8.24
CA LEU A 152 -10.14 14.97 7.02
C LEU A 152 -11.59 14.56 7.22
N ASP A 153 -11.84 13.76 8.25
CA ASP A 153 -13.18 13.25 8.54
C ASP A 153 -14.16 14.39 8.76
N GLY A 154 -13.77 15.39 9.57
CA GLY A 154 -14.60 16.57 9.83
C GLY A 154 -14.91 17.38 8.57
N VAL A 155 -13.91 17.64 7.75
CA VAL A 155 -14.09 18.43 6.50
C VAL A 155 -14.93 17.67 5.47
N TRP A 156 -14.81 16.36 5.37
CA TRP A 156 -15.60 15.55 4.44
C TRP A 156 -17.05 15.33 4.86
N THR A 157 -17.29 15.20 6.18
CA THR A 157 -18.61 14.76 6.69
C THR A 157 -19.49 15.90 7.20
N GLN A 158 -18.90 17.03 7.62
CA GLN A 158 -19.64 18.16 8.17
C GLN A 158 -19.80 19.27 7.13
N ARG A 159 -20.90 20.06 7.26
CA ARG A 159 -21.16 21.21 6.39
C ARG A 159 -20.08 22.29 6.54
N THR A 160 -19.71 22.57 7.78
CA THR A 160 -18.66 23.51 8.16
C THR A 160 -17.87 22.90 9.29
N PHE A 161 -16.55 22.96 9.22
CA PHE A 161 -15.68 22.34 10.21
C PHE A 161 -14.61 23.29 10.70
N SER A 162 -14.39 23.33 12.02
CA SER A 162 -13.28 24.02 12.65
C SER A 162 -12.50 23.06 13.54
N HIS A 163 -11.21 23.22 13.56
CA HIS A 163 -10.30 22.41 14.38
C HIS A 163 -9.21 23.28 15.00
N ALA A 164 -8.90 23.05 16.27
CA ALA A 164 -7.83 23.73 16.99
C ALA A 164 -7.05 22.70 17.81
N GLY A 165 -6.11 22.01 17.16
CA GLY A 165 -5.30 20.96 17.75
C GLY A 165 -3.86 21.36 17.96
N LYS A 166 -3.02 20.36 18.27
CA LYS A 166 -1.58 20.53 18.48
C LYS A 166 -0.84 20.79 17.16
N TYR A 167 -1.25 20.09 16.08
CA TYR A 167 -0.55 20.07 14.80
C TYR A 167 -1.28 20.88 13.71
N TYR A 168 -2.61 20.96 13.79
CA TYR A 168 -3.40 21.60 12.75
C TYR A 168 -4.43 22.56 13.33
N ARG A 169 -4.71 23.60 12.58
CA ARG A 169 -5.76 24.57 12.88
C ARG A 169 -6.52 24.93 11.62
N THR A 170 -7.84 24.81 11.66
CA THR A 170 -8.75 25.28 10.59
C THR A 170 -9.92 26.04 11.22
N GLU A 171 -10.48 26.98 10.48
CA GLU A 171 -11.57 27.82 10.97
C GLU A 171 -12.65 27.93 9.90
N GLY A 172 -13.86 27.49 10.22
CA GLY A 172 -15.01 27.60 9.34
C GLY A 172 -14.84 26.93 7.97
N THR A 173 -14.04 25.87 7.88
CA THR A 173 -13.71 25.23 6.60
C THR A 173 -14.96 24.65 5.96
N VAL A 174 -15.23 25.06 4.72
CA VAL A 174 -16.27 24.50 3.85
C VAL A 174 -15.59 23.77 2.69
N LEU A 175 -15.94 22.52 2.47
CA LEU A 175 -15.50 21.73 1.32
C LEU A 175 -16.70 21.27 0.51
N GLU A 176 -16.78 21.74 -0.73
CA GLU A 176 -17.73 21.28 -1.75
C GLU A 176 -17.02 21.15 -3.11
N PRO A 177 -17.36 20.10 -3.90
CA PRO A 177 -18.26 19.01 -3.56
C PRO A 177 -17.68 18.07 -2.51
N LYS A 178 -18.52 17.41 -1.73
CA LYS A 178 -18.13 16.31 -0.86
C LYS A 178 -17.66 15.12 -1.69
N PRO A 179 -16.87 14.16 -1.15
CA PRO A 179 -16.58 12.92 -1.86
C PRO A 179 -17.83 12.21 -2.36
N VAL A 180 -17.72 11.50 -3.47
CA VAL A 180 -18.81 10.67 -4.03
C VAL A 180 -19.05 9.47 -3.14
N ARG A 181 -17.97 8.85 -2.64
CA ARG A 181 -18.04 7.70 -1.74
C ARG A 181 -18.43 8.14 -0.32
N LEU A 182 -19.54 7.62 0.19
CA LEU A 182 -20.07 7.99 1.51
C LEU A 182 -19.67 6.95 2.58
N PRO A 183 -19.43 7.38 3.83
CA PRO A 183 -19.34 8.77 4.27
C PRO A 183 -18.09 9.50 3.76
N ARG A 184 -17.07 8.76 3.30
CA ARG A 184 -15.80 9.24 2.75
C ARG A 184 -15.05 8.10 2.02
N PRO A 185 -13.98 8.38 1.26
CA PRO A 185 -13.07 7.36 0.75
C PRO A 185 -12.55 6.46 1.88
N PRO A 186 -12.45 5.13 1.69
CA PRO A 186 -11.96 4.23 2.72
C PRO A 186 -10.48 4.49 3.01
N ILE A 187 -10.12 4.37 4.28
CA ILE A 187 -8.79 4.61 4.80
C ILE A 187 -8.15 3.27 5.19
N TYR A 188 -7.10 2.94 4.48
CA TYR A 188 -6.17 1.87 4.79
C TYR A 188 -4.96 2.44 5.49
N ALA A 189 -4.32 1.68 6.37
CA ALA A 189 -3.02 2.02 6.91
C ALA A 189 -2.28 0.76 7.36
N GLY A 190 -0.95 0.86 7.43
CA GLY A 190 -0.07 -0.21 7.89
C GLY A 190 0.87 0.26 8.99
N GLY A 191 1.33 -0.66 9.82
CA GLY A 191 2.30 -0.41 10.89
C GLY A 191 2.27 -1.49 11.96
N GLU A 192 3.43 -1.77 12.56
CA GLU A 192 3.59 -2.88 13.52
C GLU A 192 3.76 -2.40 14.97
N SER A 193 4.08 -1.11 15.17
CA SER A 193 4.21 -0.54 16.54
C SER A 193 2.86 -0.44 17.24
N GLU A 194 2.88 -0.41 18.57
CA GLU A 194 1.68 -0.24 19.38
C GLU A 194 0.93 1.06 19.04
N ALA A 195 1.66 2.16 18.83
CA ALA A 195 1.08 3.43 18.41
C ALA A 195 0.36 3.32 17.06
N ALA A 196 0.97 2.62 16.08
CA ALA A 196 0.37 2.36 14.79
C ALA A 196 -0.91 1.54 14.91
N LYS A 197 -0.84 0.38 15.57
CA LYS A 197 -1.97 -0.54 15.74
C LYS A 197 -3.17 0.13 16.41
N ASN A 198 -2.93 0.93 17.46
CA ASN A 198 -3.99 1.66 18.17
C ASN A 198 -4.63 2.74 17.28
N LEU A 199 -3.83 3.54 16.57
CA LEU A 199 -4.33 4.52 15.61
C LEU A 199 -5.19 3.86 14.54
N ILE A 200 -4.68 2.78 13.91
CA ILE A 200 -5.35 2.07 12.81
C ILE A 200 -6.67 1.46 13.29
N ALA A 201 -6.66 0.78 14.44
CA ALA A 201 -7.84 0.19 15.01
C ALA A 201 -8.94 1.22 15.33
N GLN A 202 -8.56 2.43 15.69
CA GLN A 202 -9.50 3.50 16.05
C GLN A 202 -10.01 4.29 14.83
N LYS A 203 -9.14 4.61 13.85
CA LYS A 203 -9.43 5.63 12.84
C LYS A 203 -9.47 5.12 11.39
N CYS A 204 -9.02 3.90 11.12
CA CYS A 204 -8.95 3.38 9.76
C CYS A 204 -10.02 2.29 9.49
N ASP A 205 -10.33 2.07 8.21
CA ASP A 205 -11.31 1.07 7.77
C ASP A 205 -10.64 -0.28 7.47
N ALA A 206 -9.32 -0.26 7.25
CA ALA A 206 -8.56 -1.46 6.92
C ALA A 206 -7.12 -1.39 7.45
N TYR A 207 -6.59 -2.55 7.83
CA TYR A 207 -5.20 -2.76 8.21
C TYR A 207 -4.46 -3.52 7.12
N VAL A 208 -3.38 -2.94 6.58
CA VAL A 208 -2.51 -3.57 5.58
C VAL A 208 -1.21 -4.01 6.26
N MET A 209 -0.95 -5.30 6.19
CA MET A 209 0.21 -5.94 6.81
C MET A 209 1.33 -6.16 5.79
N HIS A 210 2.57 -6.09 6.24
CA HIS A 210 3.69 -6.63 5.47
C HIS A 210 3.53 -8.14 5.27
N GLY A 211 4.20 -8.68 4.25
CA GLY A 211 4.22 -10.12 3.97
C GLY A 211 4.64 -10.94 5.19
N ASP A 212 3.85 -11.95 5.52
CA ASP A 212 4.11 -12.91 6.59
C ASP A 212 3.35 -14.21 6.31
N SER A 213 3.62 -15.29 7.09
CA SER A 213 2.90 -16.55 6.96
C SER A 213 1.43 -16.40 7.34
N PRO A 214 0.50 -17.20 6.78
CA PRO A 214 -0.92 -17.14 7.13
C PRO A 214 -1.19 -17.28 8.64
N ALA A 215 -0.42 -18.12 9.34
CA ALA A 215 -0.58 -18.29 10.79
C ALA A 215 -0.25 -17.01 11.58
N ARG A 216 0.84 -16.30 11.21
CA ARG A 216 1.18 -15.02 11.84
C ARG A 216 0.20 -13.92 11.46
N VAL A 217 -0.28 -13.93 10.22
CA VAL A 217 -1.33 -13.00 9.77
C VAL A 217 -2.62 -13.22 10.55
N ALA A 218 -3.04 -14.46 10.79
CA ALA A 218 -4.21 -14.77 11.61
C ALA A 218 -4.08 -14.20 13.04
N ALA A 219 -2.90 -14.30 13.65
CA ALA A 219 -2.65 -13.71 14.97
C ALA A 219 -2.75 -12.16 14.95
N LYS A 220 -2.22 -11.50 13.90
CA LYS A 220 -2.34 -10.05 13.73
C LYS A 220 -3.79 -9.61 13.49
N VAL A 221 -4.55 -10.39 12.73
CA VAL A 221 -5.99 -10.17 12.49
C VAL A 221 -6.76 -10.24 13.82
N ALA A 222 -6.46 -11.26 14.65
CA ALA A 222 -7.09 -11.41 15.96
C ALA A 222 -6.78 -10.23 16.90
N ASP A 223 -5.51 -9.82 17.00
CA ASP A 223 -5.08 -8.64 17.79
C ASP A 223 -5.82 -7.37 17.35
N MET A 224 -5.90 -7.12 16.04
CA MET A 224 -6.53 -5.91 15.52
C MET A 224 -8.06 -5.93 15.69
N ARG A 225 -8.70 -7.09 15.61
CA ARG A 225 -10.13 -7.23 15.91
C ARG A 225 -10.40 -6.93 17.39
N GLU A 226 -9.61 -7.49 18.31
CA GLU A 226 -9.73 -7.19 19.75
C GLU A 226 -9.54 -5.70 20.05
N ARG A 227 -8.55 -5.04 19.42
CA ARG A 227 -8.37 -3.57 19.56
C ARG A 227 -9.58 -2.82 19.05
N ARG A 228 -10.13 -3.21 17.90
CA ARG A 228 -11.30 -2.59 17.30
C ARG A 228 -12.53 -2.70 18.20
N ASP A 229 -12.74 -3.87 18.77
CA ASP A 229 -13.85 -4.14 19.71
C ASP A 229 -13.77 -3.28 20.97
N ARG A 230 -12.56 -3.03 21.50
CA ARG A 230 -12.36 -2.11 22.64
C ARG A 230 -12.80 -0.68 22.34
N PHE A 231 -12.76 -0.25 21.10
CA PHE A 231 -13.27 1.06 20.66
C PHE A 231 -14.76 1.04 20.31
N GLY A 232 -15.44 -0.10 20.41
CA GLY A 232 -16.86 -0.24 20.06
C GLY A 232 -17.14 -0.03 18.56
N LEU A 233 -16.15 -0.26 17.70
CA LEU A 233 -16.23 -0.02 16.27
C LEU A 233 -16.53 -1.32 15.50
N GLY A 234 -17.19 -1.19 14.34
CA GLY A 234 -17.56 -2.32 13.51
C GLY A 234 -16.38 -3.01 12.79
N ARG A 235 -16.70 -3.95 11.91
CA ARG A 235 -15.72 -4.77 11.17
C ARG A 235 -14.63 -3.92 10.49
N MET A 236 -13.38 -4.38 10.62
CA MET A 236 -12.22 -3.90 9.89
C MET A 236 -11.86 -4.88 8.76
N ARG A 237 -11.35 -4.39 7.64
CA ARG A 237 -10.80 -5.20 6.56
C ARG A 237 -9.31 -5.41 6.77
N PHE A 238 -8.78 -6.51 6.19
CA PHE A 238 -7.39 -6.90 6.34
C PHE A 238 -6.73 -7.16 4.99
N GLY A 239 -5.61 -6.49 4.73
CA GLY A 239 -4.78 -6.71 3.55
C GLY A 239 -3.40 -7.24 3.92
N VAL A 240 -2.81 -8.02 3.04
CA VAL A 240 -1.43 -8.53 3.15
C VAL A 240 -0.66 -8.17 1.90
N SER A 241 0.50 -7.53 2.07
CA SER A 241 1.44 -7.30 0.97
C SER A 241 2.24 -8.57 0.68
N GLY A 242 2.49 -8.88 -0.60
CA GLY A 242 3.29 -10.02 -1.00
C GLY A 242 3.99 -9.79 -2.32
N TYR A 243 5.17 -10.39 -2.49
CA TYR A 243 5.77 -10.57 -3.80
C TYR A 243 5.26 -11.89 -4.37
N ALA A 244 4.82 -11.89 -5.61
CA ALA A 244 4.22 -13.06 -6.21
C ALA A 244 4.83 -13.37 -7.58
N PHE A 245 5.03 -14.63 -7.85
CA PHE A 245 5.27 -15.17 -9.19
C PHE A 245 4.83 -16.62 -9.27
N THR A 246 4.51 -17.09 -10.46
CA THR A 246 4.14 -18.48 -10.70
C THR A 246 4.94 -19.07 -11.85
N ARG A 247 5.30 -20.37 -11.73
CA ARG A 247 5.97 -21.15 -12.78
C ARG A 247 5.31 -22.53 -12.88
N ASP A 248 5.51 -23.18 -13.99
CA ASP A 248 4.88 -24.48 -14.25
C ASP A 248 5.52 -25.64 -13.47
N SER A 249 6.75 -25.46 -12.99
CA SER A 249 7.49 -26.47 -12.23
C SER A 249 8.25 -25.88 -11.05
N GLU A 250 8.46 -26.68 -10.01
CA GLU A 250 9.24 -26.29 -8.83
C GLU A 250 10.72 -25.96 -9.18
N ARG A 251 11.27 -26.60 -10.21
CA ARG A 251 12.62 -26.27 -10.70
C ARG A 251 12.71 -24.86 -11.26
N GLU A 252 11.69 -24.42 -11.97
CA GLU A 252 11.60 -23.05 -12.49
C GLU A 252 11.36 -22.05 -11.36
N VAL A 253 10.53 -22.42 -10.38
CA VAL A 253 10.32 -21.63 -9.17
C VAL A 253 11.65 -21.41 -8.43
N ALA A 254 12.42 -22.47 -8.20
CA ALA A 254 13.70 -22.37 -7.51
C ALA A 254 14.71 -21.47 -8.25
N ARG A 255 14.77 -21.58 -9.58
CA ARG A 255 15.65 -20.73 -10.41
C ARG A 255 15.25 -19.25 -10.33
N GLU A 256 13.96 -18.97 -10.37
CA GLU A 256 13.46 -17.60 -10.28
C GLU A 256 13.71 -17.01 -8.89
N LEU A 257 13.51 -17.80 -7.85
CA LEU A 257 13.79 -17.38 -6.46
C LEU A 257 15.27 -17.04 -6.29
N GLU A 258 16.19 -17.86 -6.81
CA GLU A 258 17.63 -17.58 -6.80
C GLU A 258 17.93 -16.25 -7.51
N ARG A 259 17.37 -16.01 -8.68
CA ARG A 259 17.55 -14.77 -9.46
C ARG A 259 17.14 -13.51 -8.69
N ILE A 260 15.98 -13.53 -8.03
CA ILE A 260 15.45 -12.34 -7.33
C ILE A 260 16.09 -12.10 -5.96
N THR A 261 16.74 -13.10 -5.38
CA THR A 261 17.42 -13.01 -4.08
C THR A 261 18.93 -12.92 -4.17
N ASP A 262 19.50 -12.90 -5.36
CA ASP A 262 20.94 -12.73 -5.58
C ASP A 262 21.37 -11.31 -5.17
N VAL A 263 22.04 -11.20 -4.02
CA VAL A 263 22.44 -9.91 -3.44
C VAL A 263 23.66 -9.34 -4.16
N LYS A 264 23.45 -8.22 -4.85
CA LYS A 264 24.55 -7.42 -5.45
C LYS A 264 24.90 -6.27 -4.51
N GLN A 265 25.91 -6.46 -3.66
CA GLN A 265 26.28 -5.56 -2.57
C GLN A 265 26.52 -4.10 -2.99
N ASN A 266 26.89 -3.85 -4.24
CA ASN A 266 27.16 -2.51 -4.77
C ASN A 266 25.97 -1.86 -5.47
N ALA A 267 24.79 -2.49 -5.48
CA ALA A 267 23.62 -1.90 -6.11
C ALA A 267 23.10 -0.72 -5.27
N LYS A 268 22.80 0.40 -5.91
CA LYS A 268 22.26 1.64 -5.28
C LYS A 268 21.02 1.38 -4.43
N GLY A 269 20.20 0.41 -4.79
CA GLY A 269 18.98 0.03 -4.07
C GLY A 269 19.20 -0.47 -2.65
N TYR A 270 20.44 -0.84 -2.25
CA TYR A 270 20.74 -1.24 -0.88
C TYR A 270 21.25 -0.10 0.01
N ALA A 271 21.46 1.09 -0.52
CA ALA A 271 22.04 2.22 0.21
C ALA A 271 21.25 2.58 1.49
N ASN A 272 19.92 2.45 1.45
CA ASN A 272 19.04 2.80 2.56
C ASN A 272 18.76 1.65 3.54
N TYR A 273 19.34 0.46 3.37
CA TYR A 273 19.00 -0.72 4.16
C TYR A 273 19.16 -0.49 5.68
N GLN A 274 20.29 0.06 6.10
CA GLN A 274 20.56 0.32 7.52
C GLN A 274 19.63 1.41 8.09
N GLN A 275 19.42 2.49 7.34
CA GLN A 275 18.52 3.57 7.75
C GLN A 275 17.06 3.11 7.85
N TRP A 276 16.64 2.27 6.91
CA TRP A 276 15.31 1.67 6.92
C TRP A 276 15.10 0.77 8.15
N LEU A 277 16.09 -0.08 8.50
CA LEU A 277 16.04 -0.92 9.71
C LEU A 277 15.94 -0.08 10.99
N GLN A 278 16.66 1.05 11.06
CA GLN A 278 16.64 1.95 12.23
C GLN A 278 15.36 2.80 12.30
N GLY A 279 14.82 3.19 11.16
CA GLY A 279 13.64 4.05 11.05
C GLY A 279 12.29 3.34 11.21
N THR A 280 12.29 2.00 11.16
CA THR A 280 11.09 1.17 11.27
C THR A 280 11.12 0.28 12.50
N GLN A 281 10.03 0.28 13.29
CA GLN A 281 9.85 -0.66 14.39
C GLN A 281 9.21 -1.94 13.85
N LEU A 282 10.06 -2.90 13.45
CA LEU A 282 9.63 -4.18 12.92
C LEU A 282 9.50 -5.22 14.03
N GLU A 283 8.46 -6.04 13.99
CA GLU A 283 8.32 -7.20 14.87
C GLU A 283 9.41 -8.26 14.64
N GLN A 284 9.94 -8.33 13.43
CA GLN A 284 11.04 -9.23 13.06
C GLN A 284 12.05 -8.52 12.16
N ALA A 285 13.34 -8.75 12.46
CA ALA A 285 14.42 -8.31 11.60
C ALA A 285 14.28 -8.88 10.17
N MET A 286 14.69 -8.12 9.17
CA MET A 286 14.71 -8.51 7.76
C MET A 286 16.16 -8.74 7.33
N SER A 287 16.41 -9.87 6.65
CA SER A 287 17.71 -10.13 6.03
C SER A 287 17.90 -9.26 4.78
N ILE A 288 19.14 -9.10 4.34
CA ILE A 288 19.44 -8.37 3.10
C ILE A 288 18.88 -9.08 1.86
N GLN A 289 18.80 -10.41 1.87
CA GLN A 289 18.17 -11.21 0.81
C GLN A 289 16.68 -10.90 0.72
N GLU A 290 15.98 -10.84 1.84
CA GLU A 290 14.58 -10.42 1.88
C GLU A 290 14.40 -8.97 1.45
N TYR A 291 15.35 -8.09 1.79
CA TYR A 291 15.35 -6.69 1.38
C TYR A 291 15.59 -6.53 -0.14
N SER A 292 16.18 -7.50 -0.81
CA SER A 292 16.28 -7.50 -2.28
C SER A 292 14.92 -7.46 -2.96
N VAL A 293 13.91 -8.02 -2.29
CA VAL A 293 12.51 -8.00 -2.72
C VAL A 293 11.70 -7.16 -1.73
N SER A 294 11.10 -6.09 -2.21
CA SER A 294 10.43 -5.08 -1.41
C SER A 294 9.36 -5.64 -0.44
N ASN A 295 9.12 -4.94 0.69
CA ASN A 295 8.01 -5.16 1.64
C ASN A 295 7.93 -6.56 2.28
N ARG A 296 9.05 -7.26 2.50
CA ARG A 296 9.08 -8.63 3.04
C ARG A 296 8.19 -9.61 2.26
N GLY A 297 7.98 -9.32 0.99
CA GLY A 297 7.01 -10.01 0.14
C GLY A 297 7.20 -11.52 0.06
N LEU A 298 8.44 -12.02 0.19
CA LEU A 298 8.74 -13.46 0.15
C LEU A 298 8.13 -14.24 1.32
N ARG A 299 7.94 -13.62 2.49
CA ARG A 299 7.37 -14.29 3.67
C ARG A 299 5.91 -14.69 3.50
N SER A 300 5.20 -14.07 2.55
CA SER A 300 3.83 -14.44 2.22
C SER A 300 3.71 -15.83 1.58
N GLY A 301 4.81 -16.34 1.01
CA GLY A 301 4.80 -17.63 0.31
C GLY A 301 3.92 -17.65 -0.95
N LEU A 302 3.63 -16.51 -1.56
CA LEU A 302 2.85 -16.39 -2.80
C LEU A 302 3.72 -16.63 -4.04
N ILE A 303 4.65 -17.56 -3.92
CA ILE A 303 5.57 -18.01 -4.97
C ILE A 303 5.45 -19.52 -5.13
N GLY A 304 5.35 -20.01 -6.35
CA GLY A 304 5.19 -21.46 -6.57
C GLY A 304 4.50 -21.79 -7.89
N THR A 305 4.04 -23.03 -7.99
CA THR A 305 3.12 -23.41 -9.06
C THR A 305 1.72 -22.83 -8.83
N PRO A 306 0.87 -22.72 -9.87
CA PRO A 306 -0.48 -22.20 -9.69
C PRO A 306 -1.28 -22.91 -8.60
N ALA A 307 -1.14 -24.24 -8.46
CA ALA A 307 -1.83 -25.01 -7.43
C ALA A 307 -1.34 -24.66 -6.01
N GLN A 308 -0.04 -24.52 -5.82
CA GLN A 308 0.54 -24.13 -4.53
C GLN A 308 0.10 -22.71 -4.13
N ILE A 309 0.08 -21.78 -5.08
CA ILE A 309 -0.40 -20.41 -4.81
C ILE A 309 -1.89 -20.40 -4.48
N GLN A 310 -2.73 -21.16 -5.18
CA GLN A 310 -4.17 -21.24 -4.86
C GLN A 310 -4.42 -21.77 -3.45
N GLU A 311 -3.66 -22.79 -3.02
CA GLU A 311 -3.70 -23.30 -1.65
C GLU A 311 -3.30 -22.22 -0.64
N GLN A 312 -2.22 -21.50 -0.92
CA GLN A 312 -1.74 -20.42 -0.05
C GLN A 312 -2.74 -19.26 0.05
N VAL A 313 -3.40 -18.89 -1.06
CA VAL A 313 -4.49 -17.90 -1.06
C VAL A 313 -5.66 -18.38 -0.18
N GLY A 314 -6.05 -19.66 -0.25
CA GLY A 314 -7.06 -20.24 0.63
C GLY A 314 -6.70 -20.12 2.12
N ARG A 315 -5.44 -20.37 2.47
CA ARG A 315 -4.95 -20.19 3.85
C ARG A 315 -5.02 -18.72 4.33
N PHE A 316 -4.80 -17.75 3.44
CA PHE A 316 -5.00 -16.33 3.76
C PHE A 316 -6.47 -15.98 3.94
N GLU A 317 -7.38 -16.54 3.15
CA GLU A 317 -8.83 -16.37 3.37
C GLU A 317 -9.25 -16.91 4.74
N GLU A 318 -8.80 -18.12 5.10
CA GLU A 318 -9.03 -18.72 6.43
C GLU A 318 -8.45 -17.87 7.57
N ALA A 319 -7.32 -17.21 7.34
CA ALA A 319 -6.72 -16.26 8.27
C ALA A 319 -7.50 -14.93 8.40
N GLY A 320 -8.55 -14.73 7.59
CA GLY A 320 -9.41 -13.55 7.61
C GLY A 320 -8.91 -12.38 6.78
N VAL A 321 -8.09 -12.64 5.76
CA VAL A 321 -7.59 -11.64 4.81
C VAL A 321 -8.63 -11.34 3.74
N ASP A 322 -8.89 -10.07 3.50
CA ASP A 322 -9.83 -9.57 2.49
C ASP A 322 -9.13 -9.10 1.20
N LEU A 323 -7.81 -8.85 1.25
CA LEU A 323 -7.02 -8.29 0.14
C LEU A 323 -5.59 -8.83 0.13
N LEU A 324 -5.15 -9.35 -1.01
CA LEU A 324 -3.74 -9.58 -1.31
C LEU A 324 -3.22 -8.45 -2.20
N LEU A 325 -2.20 -7.74 -1.72
CA LEU A 325 -1.60 -6.59 -2.39
C LEU A 325 -0.22 -6.98 -2.90
N LEU A 326 -0.11 -7.24 -4.21
CA LEU A 326 0.96 -8.00 -4.81
C LEU A 326 1.98 -7.12 -5.55
N GLN A 327 3.23 -7.57 -5.58
CA GLN A 327 4.31 -7.05 -6.40
C GLN A 327 4.79 -8.14 -7.34
N PHE A 328 5.17 -7.76 -8.56
CA PHE A 328 5.63 -8.66 -9.60
C PHE A 328 6.80 -8.05 -10.37
N SER A 329 7.64 -8.86 -10.98
CA SER A 329 8.74 -8.40 -11.83
C SER A 329 9.08 -9.41 -12.95
N PRO A 330 8.96 -9.03 -14.24
CA PRO A 330 8.34 -7.81 -14.76
C PRO A 330 6.85 -7.75 -14.44
N GLN A 331 6.34 -6.56 -14.14
CA GLN A 331 5.00 -6.41 -13.55
C GLN A 331 3.88 -6.94 -14.45
N LEU A 332 3.80 -6.47 -15.70
CA LEU A 332 2.66 -6.78 -16.57
C LEU A 332 2.59 -8.26 -16.93
N GLU A 333 3.70 -8.82 -17.35
CA GLU A 333 3.82 -10.22 -17.80
C GLU A 333 3.52 -11.19 -16.65
N GLU A 334 4.05 -10.91 -15.47
CA GLU A 334 3.81 -11.76 -14.29
C GLU A 334 2.40 -11.59 -13.75
N MET A 335 1.80 -10.41 -13.84
CA MET A 335 0.39 -10.20 -13.52
C MET A 335 -0.54 -10.97 -14.45
N GLU A 336 -0.27 -11.00 -15.73
CA GLU A 336 -1.04 -11.81 -16.71
C GLU A 336 -0.94 -13.30 -16.39
N ARG A 337 0.27 -13.81 -16.17
CA ARG A 337 0.51 -15.22 -15.77
C ARG A 337 -0.20 -15.58 -14.45
N PHE A 338 -0.11 -14.71 -13.45
CA PHE A 338 -0.78 -14.91 -12.18
C PHE A 338 -2.31 -14.88 -12.33
N SER A 339 -2.83 -13.99 -13.14
CA SER A 339 -4.26 -13.94 -13.43
C SER A 339 -4.76 -15.24 -14.06
N GLU A 340 -4.09 -15.74 -15.07
CA GLU A 340 -4.45 -17.00 -15.74
C GLU A 340 -4.34 -18.23 -14.82
N GLY A 341 -3.30 -18.29 -14.03
CA GLY A 341 -3.01 -19.41 -13.13
C GLY A 341 -3.81 -19.40 -11.83
N VAL A 342 -4.17 -18.23 -11.32
CA VAL A 342 -4.73 -18.07 -9.97
C VAL A 342 -6.08 -17.34 -9.99
N ILE A 343 -6.15 -16.09 -10.46
CA ILE A 343 -7.36 -15.26 -10.28
C ILE A 343 -8.56 -15.84 -11.03
N ARG A 344 -8.38 -16.17 -12.31
CA ARG A 344 -9.45 -16.66 -13.19
C ARG A 344 -9.89 -18.10 -12.90
N ARG A 345 -9.15 -18.82 -12.08
CA ARG A 345 -9.49 -20.21 -11.70
C ARG A 345 -10.24 -20.29 -10.36
N ARG A 346 -10.47 -19.19 -9.73
CA ARG A 346 -11.26 -19.03 -8.51
C ARG A 346 -12.66 -18.51 -8.83
#